data_2dd12aa0f866fe1a9bb749531906ca06
#
_entry.id   2dd12aa0f866fe1a9bb749531906ca06
#
_cell.length_a   1.000
_cell.length_b   1.000
_cell.length_c   1.000
_cell.angle_alpha   90.00
_cell.angle_beta   90.00
_cell.angle_gamma   90.00
#
_symmetry.space_group_name_H-M   'P 1'
#
loop_
_entity.id
_entity.type
_entity.pdbx_description
1 polymer ?
#
loop_
_entity_poly.entity_id
_entity_poly.type
_entity_poly.pdbx_seq_one_letter_code
_entity_poly.pdbx_strand_id
1 'polypeptide(L)'
;MFYKVIGLMSGTSLDGLDIAYCTFDINDECKSNTPSIQYNIEKAQTIPYNKEIKDQILRMETCSGEELACFSTYLGHYFGKKTREFIEKNNLQVDFIASHGQTIFHQIDKQFTLQIGDLNAIAAETECSVIGDFRSLDVALGGQGAPLVPIGDEILFYQYDSCLNLGGFSNVSYNSEGKRIAYDICPTNIVLNKLCMELGLAFDNRGRIARENRTNEMLLSKLNNIPHYELDKRTSLGKEFVKEWVFPILDSFEIKTEDKIATYTQHIAQQIAKHLKGKVLVTGGGAYNEFLIDSIRKYLGEKSSLDKKKADLDKQLVIPNHWLIEYKEALIFAFLGVRRVRREVNCLKDVTGARKDSCSGAIVYYSK
;
A
#
# COMPACT_ATOMS: atom_id res chain seq x y z
N MET A 1 -18.66 17.04 10.61
CA MET A 1 -19.17 15.67 10.92
C MET A 1 -17.99 14.81 11.40
N PHE A 2 -18.22 14.07 12.50
CA PHE A 2 -17.17 13.27 13.12
C PHE A 2 -17.48 11.78 12.96
N TYR A 3 -16.52 11.00 12.44
CA TYR A 3 -16.64 9.56 12.20
C TYR A 3 -15.58 8.78 12.97
N LYS A 4 -15.97 7.65 13.55
CA LYS A 4 -15.14 6.68 14.27
C LYS A 4 -15.20 5.35 13.53
N VAL A 5 -14.18 5.02 12.77
CA VAL A 5 -14.21 3.93 11.80
C VAL A 5 -13.07 2.95 12.03
N ILE A 6 -13.35 1.67 11.92
CA ILE A 6 -12.28 0.67 11.84
C ILE A 6 -12.01 0.36 10.37
N GLY A 7 -10.77 0.53 9.93
CA GLY A 7 -10.27 0.03 8.67
C GLY A 7 -9.63 -1.35 8.85
N LEU A 8 -10.04 -2.31 8.02
CA LEU A 8 -9.47 -3.65 7.95
C LEU A 8 -8.72 -3.81 6.62
N MET A 9 -7.43 -4.15 6.71
CA MET A 9 -6.61 -4.43 5.53
C MET A 9 -5.95 -5.80 5.64
N SER A 10 -6.17 -6.64 4.62
CA SER A 10 -5.49 -7.91 4.43
C SER A 10 -4.85 -7.90 3.04
N GLY A 11 -3.54 -7.83 3.02
CA GLY A 11 -2.75 -7.67 1.79
C GLY A 11 -2.28 -9.00 1.20
N THR A 12 -1.79 -8.95 -0.04
CA THR A 12 -1.24 -10.11 -0.77
C THR A 12 0.12 -10.58 -0.22
N SER A 13 0.75 -9.84 0.68
CA SER A 13 1.94 -10.25 1.43
C SER A 13 1.64 -11.37 2.42
N LEU A 14 0.37 -11.52 2.83
CA LEU A 14 -0.12 -12.50 3.82
C LEU A 14 0.56 -12.36 5.19
N ASP A 15 0.98 -11.16 5.57
CA ASP A 15 1.62 -10.92 6.87
C ASP A 15 0.59 -11.03 8.01
N GLY A 16 -0.63 -10.55 7.78
CA GLY A 16 -1.70 -10.57 8.75
C GLY A 16 -2.90 -9.72 8.36
N LEU A 17 -3.79 -9.53 9.34
CA LEU A 17 -4.89 -8.57 9.29
C LEU A 17 -4.49 -7.31 10.04
N ASP A 18 -4.41 -6.20 9.33
CA ASP A 18 -4.27 -4.88 9.93
C ASP A 18 -5.63 -4.34 10.33
N ILE A 19 -5.74 -3.90 11.58
CA ILE A 19 -6.92 -3.27 12.17
C ILE A 19 -6.51 -1.88 12.64
N ALA A 20 -7.10 -0.85 12.06
CA ALA A 20 -6.84 0.54 12.45
C ALA A 20 -8.15 1.24 12.85
N TYR A 21 -8.21 1.73 14.07
CA TYR A 21 -9.28 2.61 14.53
C TYR A 21 -8.92 4.04 14.22
N CYS A 22 -9.69 4.64 13.32
CA CYS A 22 -9.46 5.94 12.75
C CYS A 22 -10.58 6.90 13.07
N THR A 23 -10.24 8.15 13.30
CA THR A 23 -11.20 9.25 13.43
C THR A 23 -11.08 10.21 12.26
N PHE A 24 -12.23 10.71 11.80
CA PHE A 24 -12.28 11.71 10.73
C PHE A 24 -13.21 12.83 11.15
N ASP A 25 -12.69 14.06 11.21
CA ASP A 25 -13.50 15.27 11.40
C ASP A 25 -13.58 16.02 10.07
N ILE A 26 -14.78 16.05 9.49
CA ILE A 26 -15.06 16.62 8.17
C ILE A 26 -15.91 17.88 8.33
N ASN A 27 -15.32 19.01 7.97
CA ASN A 27 -16.02 20.29 7.96
C ASN A 27 -16.43 20.65 6.52
N ASP A 28 -17.74 20.57 6.27
CA ASP A 28 -18.35 20.88 4.97
C ASP A 28 -18.53 22.40 4.76
N GLU A 29 -18.39 23.23 5.82
CA GLU A 29 -18.61 24.68 5.75
C GLU A 29 -17.39 25.49 5.28
N CYS A 30 -16.26 24.83 4.99
CA CYS A 30 -15.11 25.53 4.46
C CYS A 30 -15.40 26.15 3.08
N LYS A 31 -15.25 27.48 2.98
CA LYS A 31 -15.39 28.28 1.72
C LYS A 31 -14.36 27.94 0.65
N SER A 32 -13.43 27.04 0.90
CA SER A 32 -12.50 26.47 -0.10
C SER A 32 -13.13 25.24 -0.76
N ASN A 33 -12.92 25.08 -2.07
CA ASN A 33 -13.43 23.94 -2.84
C ASN A 33 -12.95 22.55 -2.36
N THR A 34 -12.19 22.49 -1.27
CA THR A 34 -11.70 21.27 -0.64
C THR A 34 -12.21 21.23 0.79
N PRO A 35 -12.96 20.18 1.22
CA PRO A 35 -13.37 20.02 2.61
C PRO A 35 -12.11 19.96 3.50
N SER A 36 -12.15 20.66 4.64
CA SER A 36 -11.11 20.48 5.66
C SER A 36 -11.36 19.15 6.35
N ILE A 37 -10.48 18.19 6.12
CA ILE A 37 -10.54 16.87 6.74
C ILE A 37 -9.37 16.72 7.70
N GLN A 38 -9.69 16.56 8.99
CA GLN A 38 -8.72 16.11 9.98
C GLN A 38 -8.92 14.62 10.21
N TYR A 39 -7.82 13.88 10.28
CA TYR A 39 -7.84 12.45 10.53
C TYR A 39 -6.79 12.06 11.56
N ASN A 40 -7.05 10.98 12.28
CA ASN A 40 -6.05 10.37 13.17
C ASN A 40 -6.20 8.85 13.19
N ILE A 41 -5.08 8.13 13.37
CA ILE A 41 -5.07 6.72 13.73
C ILE A 41 -4.90 6.67 15.25
N GLU A 42 -5.99 6.42 15.96
CA GLU A 42 -6.01 6.44 17.43
C GLU A 42 -5.42 5.16 18.03
N LYS A 43 -5.70 4.03 17.40
CA LYS A 43 -5.23 2.69 17.76
C LYS A 43 -5.08 1.84 16.52
N ALA A 44 -4.07 1.00 16.49
CA ALA A 44 -3.93 0.01 15.44
C ALA A 44 -3.22 -1.25 15.96
N GLN A 45 -3.43 -2.35 15.26
CA GLN A 45 -2.79 -3.63 15.55
C GLN A 45 -2.77 -4.48 14.28
N THR A 46 -1.67 -5.19 14.04
CA THR A 46 -1.58 -6.28 13.07
C THR A 46 -1.78 -7.61 13.78
N ILE A 47 -2.71 -8.42 13.30
CA ILE A 47 -2.92 -9.80 13.74
C ILE A 47 -2.21 -10.71 12.73
N PRO A 48 -1.04 -11.25 13.06
CA PRO A 48 -0.29 -12.08 12.10
C PRO A 48 -1.05 -13.36 11.77
N TYR A 49 -1.05 -13.74 10.50
CA TYR A 49 -1.60 -15.02 10.09
C TYR A 49 -0.67 -16.16 10.48
N ASN A 50 -1.25 -17.21 11.06
CA ASN A 50 -0.54 -18.45 11.24
C ASN A 50 -0.36 -19.17 9.89
N LYS A 51 0.45 -20.23 9.90
CA LYS A 51 0.74 -21.00 8.68
C LYS A 51 -0.53 -21.58 8.04
N GLU A 52 -1.46 -22.06 8.85
CA GLU A 52 -2.69 -22.69 8.37
C GLU A 52 -3.56 -21.71 7.57
N ILE A 53 -3.78 -20.48 8.09
CA ILE A 53 -4.54 -19.44 7.37
C ILE A 53 -3.82 -19.05 6.07
N LYS A 54 -2.49 -18.90 6.09
CA LYS A 54 -1.70 -18.58 4.89
C LYS A 54 -1.85 -19.66 3.82
N ASP A 55 -1.68 -20.92 4.18
CA ASP A 55 -1.79 -22.06 3.28
C ASP A 55 -3.21 -22.17 2.69
N GLN A 56 -4.24 -21.91 3.51
CA GLN A 56 -5.63 -21.89 3.05
C GLN A 56 -5.87 -20.74 2.06
N ILE A 57 -5.42 -19.51 2.34
CA ILE A 57 -5.57 -18.38 1.42
C ILE A 57 -4.93 -18.71 0.06
N LEU A 58 -3.70 -19.24 0.05
CA LEU A 58 -2.99 -19.59 -1.18
C LEU A 58 -3.71 -20.69 -1.98
N ARG A 59 -4.38 -21.62 -1.30
CA ARG A 59 -5.15 -22.69 -1.95
C ARG A 59 -6.41 -22.15 -2.64
N MET A 60 -6.96 -21.02 -2.22
CA MET A 60 -8.23 -20.48 -2.75
C MET A 60 -8.18 -20.11 -4.23
N GLU A 61 -7.00 -19.93 -4.81
CA GLU A 61 -6.87 -19.68 -6.26
C GLU A 61 -7.22 -20.89 -7.13
N THR A 62 -7.21 -22.11 -6.56
CA THR A 62 -7.39 -23.36 -7.31
C THR A 62 -8.47 -24.28 -6.75
N CYS A 63 -9.20 -23.84 -5.74
CA CYS A 63 -10.25 -24.63 -5.08
C CYS A 63 -11.58 -24.59 -5.85
N SER A 64 -12.56 -25.38 -5.41
CA SER A 64 -13.92 -25.32 -5.93
C SER A 64 -14.65 -24.03 -5.51
N GLY A 65 -15.70 -23.63 -6.23
CA GLY A 65 -16.50 -22.47 -5.86
C GLY A 65 -17.17 -22.62 -4.47
N GLU A 66 -17.55 -23.84 -4.08
CA GLU A 66 -18.10 -24.12 -2.75
C GLU A 66 -17.05 -23.92 -1.65
N GLU A 67 -15.86 -24.47 -1.82
CA GLU A 67 -14.75 -24.27 -0.87
C GLU A 67 -14.39 -22.80 -0.73
N LEU A 68 -14.37 -22.04 -1.83
CA LEU A 68 -14.09 -20.61 -1.83
C LEU A 68 -15.16 -19.83 -1.04
N ALA A 69 -16.45 -20.14 -1.25
CA ALA A 69 -17.55 -19.52 -0.52
C ALA A 69 -17.49 -19.84 0.98
N CYS A 70 -17.28 -21.12 1.34
CA CYS A 70 -17.11 -21.56 2.72
C CYS A 70 -15.92 -20.83 3.40
N PHE A 71 -14.78 -20.75 2.72
CA PHE A 71 -13.61 -20.10 3.28
C PHE A 71 -13.78 -18.58 3.37
N SER A 72 -14.50 -17.95 2.43
CA SER A 72 -14.85 -16.52 2.53
C SER A 72 -15.65 -16.23 3.81
N THR A 73 -16.63 -17.08 4.12
CA THR A 73 -17.41 -16.97 5.36
C THR A 73 -16.55 -17.20 6.60
N TYR A 74 -15.72 -18.25 6.59
CA TYR A 74 -14.76 -18.52 7.68
C TYR A 74 -13.84 -17.33 7.94
N LEU A 75 -13.26 -16.75 6.87
CA LEU A 75 -12.35 -15.61 6.97
C LEU A 75 -13.09 -14.36 7.47
N GLY A 76 -14.35 -14.18 7.06
CA GLY A 76 -15.21 -13.11 7.59
C GLY A 76 -15.44 -13.24 9.10
N HIS A 77 -15.75 -14.43 9.59
CA HIS A 77 -15.85 -14.69 11.04
C HIS A 77 -14.51 -14.46 11.75
N TYR A 78 -13.40 -14.89 11.16
CA TYR A 78 -12.06 -14.65 11.72
C TYR A 78 -11.77 -13.15 11.84
N PHE A 79 -12.00 -12.37 10.77
CA PHE A 79 -11.84 -10.91 10.79
C PHE A 79 -12.75 -10.27 11.83
N GLY A 80 -14.01 -10.66 11.86
CA GLY A 80 -15.00 -10.16 12.81
C GLY A 80 -14.60 -10.41 14.25
N LYS A 81 -14.23 -11.64 14.61
CA LYS A 81 -13.78 -11.97 15.97
C LYS A 81 -12.56 -11.18 16.40
N LYS A 82 -11.53 -11.08 15.52
CA LYS A 82 -10.32 -10.30 15.82
C LYS A 82 -10.62 -8.81 15.96
N THR A 83 -11.54 -8.29 15.17
CA THR A 83 -11.99 -6.90 15.27
C THR A 83 -12.79 -6.66 16.55
N ARG A 84 -13.67 -7.58 16.94
CA ARG A 84 -14.40 -7.51 18.20
C ARG A 84 -13.46 -7.53 19.40
N GLU A 85 -12.51 -8.47 19.45
CA GLU A 85 -11.45 -8.53 20.49
C GLU A 85 -10.71 -7.18 20.59
N PHE A 86 -10.40 -6.55 19.45
CA PHE A 86 -9.73 -5.25 19.41
C PHE A 86 -10.62 -4.12 19.95
N ILE A 87 -11.92 -4.09 19.58
CA ILE A 87 -12.90 -3.12 20.06
C ILE A 87 -13.05 -3.21 21.59
N GLU A 88 -13.27 -4.41 22.11
CA GLU A 88 -13.50 -4.67 23.53
C GLU A 88 -12.24 -4.33 24.35
N LYS A 89 -11.07 -4.79 23.92
CA LYS A 89 -9.79 -4.53 24.59
C LYS A 89 -9.49 -3.04 24.75
N ASN A 90 -9.87 -2.24 23.78
CA ASN A 90 -9.59 -0.80 23.74
C ASN A 90 -10.79 0.06 24.13
N ASN A 91 -11.92 -0.55 24.51
CA ASN A 91 -13.18 0.13 24.86
C ASN A 91 -13.61 1.17 23.81
N LEU A 92 -13.67 0.76 22.54
CA LEU A 92 -13.91 1.66 21.42
C LEU A 92 -15.39 1.79 21.09
N GLN A 93 -15.77 3.00 20.67
CA GLN A 93 -17.06 3.26 20.03
C GLN A 93 -16.83 3.35 18.52
N VAL A 94 -17.53 2.54 17.76
CA VAL A 94 -17.35 2.41 16.31
C VAL A 94 -18.66 2.70 15.60
N ASP A 95 -18.62 3.59 14.60
CA ASP A 95 -19.80 3.91 13.77
C ASP A 95 -20.01 2.82 12.72
N PHE A 96 -18.94 2.37 12.08
CA PHE A 96 -18.94 1.26 11.13
C PHE A 96 -17.51 0.74 10.88
N ILE A 97 -17.44 -0.39 10.18
CA ILE A 97 -16.19 -1.03 9.77
C ILE A 97 -16.06 -0.95 8.25
N ALA A 98 -14.87 -0.66 7.74
CA ALA A 98 -14.56 -0.67 6.32
C ALA A 98 -13.50 -1.75 6.06
N SER A 99 -13.86 -2.80 5.32
CA SER A 99 -13.00 -3.96 5.06
C SER A 99 -12.55 -4.03 3.61
N HIS A 100 -11.22 -4.08 3.40
CA HIS A 100 -10.67 -4.43 2.09
C HIS A 100 -10.97 -5.88 1.70
N GLY A 101 -11.04 -6.79 2.68
CA GLY A 101 -11.02 -8.22 2.44
C GLY A 101 -9.61 -8.74 2.07
N GLN A 102 -9.53 -10.01 1.67
CA GLN A 102 -8.33 -10.65 1.16
C GLN A 102 -8.48 -10.93 -0.33
N THR A 103 -7.62 -10.36 -1.16
CA THR A 103 -7.66 -10.58 -2.61
C THR A 103 -7.24 -12.00 -2.95
N ILE A 104 -8.11 -12.72 -3.67
CA ILE A 104 -7.85 -14.03 -4.26
C ILE A 104 -7.66 -13.88 -5.77
N PHE A 105 -8.58 -13.18 -6.43
CA PHE A 105 -8.49 -12.96 -7.88
C PHE A 105 -8.44 -11.47 -8.20
N HIS A 106 -7.56 -11.13 -9.13
CA HIS A 106 -7.50 -9.83 -9.75
C HIS A 106 -7.19 -10.00 -11.23
N GLN A 107 -8.22 -10.39 -12.01
CA GLN A 107 -8.10 -10.79 -13.40
C GLN A 107 -8.89 -9.82 -14.30
N ILE A 108 -8.26 -8.70 -14.59
CA ILE A 108 -8.90 -7.58 -15.28
C ILE A 108 -9.18 -7.89 -16.74
N ASP A 109 -8.37 -8.72 -17.37
CA ASP A 109 -8.60 -9.29 -18.71
C ASP A 109 -9.91 -10.10 -18.78
N LYS A 110 -10.31 -10.71 -17.67
CA LYS A 110 -11.59 -11.41 -17.49
C LYS A 110 -12.68 -10.55 -16.85
N GLN A 111 -12.41 -9.27 -16.65
CA GLN A 111 -13.33 -8.27 -16.12
C GLN A 111 -13.85 -8.57 -14.70
N PHE A 112 -13.03 -9.20 -13.85
CA PHE A 112 -13.41 -9.41 -12.46
C PHE A 112 -12.24 -9.30 -11.48
N THR A 113 -12.61 -9.02 -10.25
CA THR A 113 -11.75 -9.05 -9.07
C THR A 113 -12.55 -9.65 -7.92
N LEU A 114 -11.88 -10.35 -7.02
CA LEU A 114 -12.54 -10.96 -5.86
C LEU A 114 -11.67 -10.76 -4.60
N GLN A 115 -12.26 -10.10 -3.64
CA GLN A 115 -11.76 -10.01 -2.28
C GLN A 115 -12.71 -10.80 -1.37
N ILE A 116 -12.19 -11.78 -0.64
CA ILE A 116 -12.94 -12.62 0.30
C ILE A 116 -12.85 -12.09 1.74
N GLY A 117 -13.69 -12.63 2.61
CA GLY A 117 -13.93 -12.16 3.97
C GLY A 117 -15.34 -11.58 4.05
N ASP A 118 -16.32 -12.49 4.18
CA ASP A 118 -17.75 -12.17 4.10
C ASP A 118 -18.15 -11.03 5.04
N LEU A 119 -18.76 -9.97 4.49
CA LEU A 119 -19.12 -8.76 5.23
C LEU A 119 -20.23 -9.04 6.25
N ASN A 120 -21.15 -9.99 5.95
CA ASN A 120 -22.22 -10.35 6.89
C ASN A 120 -21.64 -11.08 8.10
N ALA A 121 -20.65 -11.94 7.89
CA ALA A 121 -19.96 -12.62 8.98
C ALA A 121 -19.20 -11.64 9.87
N ILE A 122 -18.52 -10.63 9.27
CA ILE A 122 -17.87 -9.56 10.05
C ILE A 122 -18.92 -8.79 10.85
N ALA A 123 -20.06 -8.41 10.23
CA ALA A 123 -21.12 -7.65 10.89
C ALA A 123 -21.75 -8.46 12.05
N ALA A 124 -21.99 -9.76 11.85
CA ALA A 124 -22.54 -10.63 12.89
C ALA A 124 -21.63 -10.77 14.11
N GLU A 125 -20.31 -10.86 13.91
CA GLU A 125 -19.35 -10.97 15.02
C GLU A 125 -19.14 -9.63 15.76
N THR A 126 -19.17 -8.51 15.03
CA THR A 126 -18.82 -7.19 15.60
C THR A 126 -20.02 -6.37 16.06
N GLU A 127 -21.22 -6.75 15.67
CA GLU A 127 -22.45 -5.98 15.88
C GLU A 127 -22.37 -4.54 15.31
N CYS A 128 -21.58 -4.38 14.25
CA CYS A 128 -21.39 -3.12 13.55
C CYS A 128 -21.79 -3.25 12.07
N SER A 129 -22.25 -2.14 11.47
CA SER A 129 -22.39 -2.07 10.01
C SER A 129 -21.02 -2.21 9.34
N VAL A 130 -20.97 -2.90 8.21
CA VAL A 130 -19.71 -3.19 7.49
C VAL A 130 -19.80 -2.72 6.04
N ILE A 131 -18.75 -2.10 5.55
CA ILE A 131 -18.60 -1.65 4.17
C ILE A 131 -17.41 -2.39 3.57
N GLY A 132 -17.57 -2.95 2.38
CA GLY A 132 -16.50 -3.65 1.67
C GLY A 132 -16.78 -3.76 0.19
N ASP A 133 -16.00 -4.56 -0.54
CA ASP A 133 -16.08 -4.65 -1.99
C ASP A 133 -15.88 -3.28 -2.69
N PHE A 134 -14.75 -2.65 -2.42
CA PHE A 134 -14.43 -1.34 -3.00
C PHE A 134 -13.94 -1.39 -4.45
N ARG A 135 -13.65 -2.60 -5.00
CA ARG A 135 -12.98 -2.76 -6.29
C ARG A 135 -13.90 -3.15 -7.44
N SER A 136 -14.94 -3.95 -7.17
CA SER A 136 -15.77 -4.58 -8.21
C SER A 136 -16.51 -3.57 -9.09
N LEU A 137 -17.00 -2.47 -8.52
CA LEU A 137 -17.70 -1.44 -9.32
C LEU A 137 -16.75 -0.76 -10.31
N ASP A 138 -15.52 -0.47 -9.93
CA ASP A 138 -14.54 0.14 -10.81
C ASP A 138 -14.18 -0.80 -11.97
N VAL A 139 -13.98 -2.09 -11.69
CA VAL A 139 -13.75 -3.12 -12.73
C VAL A 139 -14.95 -3.22 -13.68
N ALA A 140 -16.17 -3.21 -13.16
CA ALA A 140 -17.40 -3.20 -13.97
C ALA A 140 -17.54 -1.92 -14.83
N LEU A 141 -16.90 -0.83 -14.43
CA LEU A 141 -16.80 0.41 -15.20
C LEU A 141 -15.65 0.41 -16.21
N GLY A 142 -14.96 -0.73 -16.38
CA GLY A 142 -13.83 -0.90 -17.29
C GLY A 142 -12.50 -0.45 -16.71
N GLY A 143 -12.44 -0.13 -15.43
CA GLY A 143 -11.21 0.20 -14.72
C GLY A 143 -10.46 -1.03 -14.23
N GLN A 144 -9.28 -0.79 -13.67
CA GLN A 144 -8.44 -1.86 -13.15
C GLN A 144 -8.76 -2.26 -11.70
N GLY A 145 -9.68 -1.57 -11.00
CA GLY A 145 -9.99 -1.86 -9.61
C GLY A 145 -8.84 -1.58 -8.63
N ALA A 146 -7.73 -1.06 -9.13
CA ALA A 146 -6.51 -0.73 -8.40
C ALA A 146 -5.69 0.33 -9.15
N PRO A 147 -4.85 1.12 -8.45
CA PRO A 147 -4.81 1.29 -7.01
C PRO A 147 -5.96 2.17 -6.48
N LEU A 148 -6.45 1.91 -5.25
CA LEU A 148 -7.47 2.73 -4.60
C LEU A 148 -6.89 3.73 -3.58
N VAL A 149 -5.65 3.52 -3.15
CA VAL A 149 -4.93 4.40 -2.21
C VAL A 149 -4.81 5.85 -2.69
N PRO A 150 -4.63 6.15 -4.00
CA PRO A 150 -4.39 7.51 -4.45
C PRO A 150 -5.46 8.54 -4.13
N ILE A 151 -6.73 8.16 -3.93
CA ILE A 151 -7.74 9.12 -3.47
C ILE A 151 -7.49 9.59 -2.03
N GLY A 152 -7.00 8.68 -1.17
CA GLY A 152 -6.53 9.05 0.16
C GLY A 152 -5.31 9.96 0.10
N ASP A 153 -4.37 9.66 -0.80
CA ASP A 153 -3.20 10.50 -1.02
C ASP A 153 -3.59 11.92 -1.47
N GLU A 154 -4.60 12.03 -2.33
CA GLU A 154 -5.08 13.32 -2.83
C GLU A 154 -5.78 14.16 -1.76
N ILE A 155 -6.59 13.52 -0.92
CA ILE A 155 -7.48 14.22 0.00
C ILE A 155 -6.89 14.34 1.41
N LEU A 156 -6.35 13.24 1.97
CA LEU A 156 -5.81 13.24 3.34
C LEU A 156 -4.38 13.78 3.39
N PHE A 157 -3.63 13.61 2.30
CA PHE A 157 -2.22 13.98 2.24
C PHE A 157 -1.94 15.11 1.24
N TYR A 158 -2.94 15.97 1.00
CA TYR A 158 -2.88 17.07 0.02
C TYR A 158 -1.72 18.05 0.24
N GLN A 159 -1.17 18.12 1.48
CA GLN A 159 -0.02 18.95 1.82
C GLN A 159 1.33 18.43 1.28
N TYR A 160 1.33 17.25 0.65
CA TYR A 160 2.50 16.66 0.02
C TYR A 160 2.35 16.67 -1.51
N ASP A 161 3.42 17.05 -2.20
CA ASP A 161 3.45 17.05 -3.68
C ASP A 161 3.49 15.64 -4.24
N SER A 162 4.07 14.68 -3.49
CA SER A 162 4.12 13.28 -3.83
C SER A 162 3.94 12.39 -2.61
N CYS A 163 3.33 11.23 -2.79
CA CYS A 163 3.29 10.16 -1.80
C CYS A 163 4.06 8.97 -2.34
N LEU A 164 5.11 8.56 -1.63
CA LEU A 164 5.95 7.41 -1.93
C LEU A 164 5.64 6.28 -0.96
N ASN A 165 5.33 5.10 -1.47
CA ASN A 165 5.22 3.88 -0.65
C ASN A 165 6.40 2.95 -0.94
N LEU A 166 7.09 2.49 0.10
CA LEU A 166 8.22 1.57 0.06
C LEU A 166 7.80 0.19 0.57
N GLY A 167 6.93 -0.47 -0.19
CA GLY A 167 6.47 -1.83 0.05
C GLY A 167 7.36 -2.90 -0.57
N GLY A 168 6.79 -4.03 -0.99
CA GLY A 168 7.49 -5.02 -1.83
C GLY A 168 7.96 -4.41 -3.15
N PHE A 169 7.12 -3.57 -3.73
CA PHE A 169 7.42 -2.64 -4.83
C PHE A 169 7.29 -1.22 -4.31
N SER A 170 8.14 -0.31 -4.78
CA SER A 170 7.95 1.12 -4.55
C SER A 170 6.97 1.67 -5.56
N ASN A 171 6.02 2.47 -5.09
CA ASN A 171 5.09 3.20 -5.94
C ASN A 171 4.99 4.66 -5.50
N VAL A 172 4.64 5.50 -6.45
CA VAL A 172 4.47 6.94 -6.24
C VAL A 172 3.11 7.39 -6.74
N SER A 173 2.52 8.35 -6.03
CA SER A 173 1.36 9.07 -6.52
C SER A 173 1.55 10.58 -6.35
N TYR A 174 1.14 11.37 -7.34
CA TYR A 174 1.25 12.83 -7.35
C TYR A 174 0.21 13.45 -8.27
N ASN A 175 -0.05 14.75 -8.11
CA ASN A 175 -0.90 15.50 -9.03
C ASN A 175 -0.09 16.05 -10.22
N SER A 176 -0.61 15.88 -11.42
CA SER A 176 -0.08 16.47 -12.64
C SER A 176 -1.23 16.99 -13.51
N GLU A 177 -1.24 18.28 -13.81
CA GLU A 177 -2.26 18.92 -14.66
C GLU A 177 -3.70 18.65 -14.20
N GLY A 178 -3.92 18.66 -12.89
CA GLY A 178 -5.24 18.42 -12.28
C GLY A 178 -5.69 16.96 -12.27
N LYS A 179 -4.81 16.02 -12.62
CA LYS A 179 -5.06 14.57 -12.57
C LYS A 179 -4.17 13.90 -11.54
N ARG A 180 -4.72 12.97 -10.78
CA ARG A 180 -3.93 12.10 -9.93
C ARG A 180 -3.28 11.01 -10.76
N ILE A 181 -1.96 10.89 -10.67
CA ILE A 181 -1.15 9.88 -11.36
C ILE A 181 -0.57 8.95 -10.29
N ALA A 182 -0.60 7.64 -10.54
CA ALA A 182 0.01 6.64 -9.67
C ALA A 182 0.56 5.48 -10.50
N TYR A 183 1.77 5.00 -10.15
CA TYR A 183 2.42 3.84 -10.78
C TYR A 183 3.52 3.27 -9.91
N ASP A 184 3.92 2.03 -10.22
CA ASP A 184 5.07 1.38 -9.59
C ASP A 184 6.38 1.88 -10.21
N ILE A 185 7.38 2.14 -9.35
CA ILE A 185 8.70 2.62 -9.77
C ILE A 185 9.62 1.43 -10.02
N CYS A 186 9.85 0.61 -9.00
CA CYS A 186 10.73 -0.56 -9.06
C CYS A 186 10.42 -1.57 -7.94
N PRO A 187 10.83 -2.84 -8.08
CA PRO A 187 10.84 -3.78 -6.97
C PRO A 187 11.78 -3.29 -5.86
N THR A 188 11.35 -3.41 -4.61
CA THR A 188 12.08 -2.95 -3.41
C THR A 188 12.28 -4.10 -2.42
N ASN A 189 11.46 -4.17 -1.39
CA ASN A 189 11.65 -5.16 -0.32
C ASN A 189 11.50 -6.60 -0.81
N ILE A 190 10.75 -6.86 -1.88
CA ILE A 190 10.61 -8.20 -2.44
C ILE A 190 11.97 -8.78 -2.89
N VAL A 191 12.88 -7.94 -3.38
CA VAL A 191 14.23 -8.34 -3.80
C VAL A 191 15.19 -8.28 -2.62
N LEU A 192 15.21 -7.17 -1.85
CA LEU A 192 16.09 -7.03 -0.69
C LEU A 192 15.88 -8.14 0.33
N ASN A 193 14.63 -8.47 0.67
CA ASN A 193 14.33 -9.53 1.63
C ASN A 193 14.74 -10.91 1.08
N LYS A 194 14.58 -11.15 -0.23
CA LYS A 194 15.04 -12.40 -0.85
C LYS A 194 16.55 -12.56 -0.74
N LEU A 195 17.32 -11.50 -0.98
CA LEU A 195 18.77 -11.52 -0.80
C LEU A 195 19.15 -11.69 0.69
N CYS A 196 18.43 -11.05 1.61
CA CYS A 196 18.65 -11.22 3.05
C CYS A 196 18.39 -12.66 3.52
N MET A 197 17.39 -13.36 2.92
CA MET A 197 17.12 -14.77 3.23
C MET A 197 18.31 -15.68 2.89
N GLU A 198 19.13 -15.37 1.89
CA GLU A 198 20.35 -16.11 1.58
C GLU A 198 21.39 -16.00 2.70
N LEU A 199 21.31 -14.94 3.52
CA LEU A 199 22.13 -14.71 4.71
C LEU A 199 21.47 -15.20 6.00
N GLY A 200 20.30 -15.88 5.92
CA GLY A 200 19.53 -16.34 7.08
C GLY A 200 18.79 -15.21 7.80
N LEU A 201 18.58 -14.06 7.16
CA LEU A 201 17.92 -12.88 7.74
C LEU A 201 16.58 -12.61 7.04
N ALA A 202 15.60 -12.07 7.77
CA ALA A 202 14.31 -11.70 7.20
C ALA A 202 14.39 -10.44 6.34
N PHE A 203 15.19 -9.45 6.74
CA PHE A 203 15.40 -8.18 6.04
C PHE A 203 16.69 -7.49 6.51
N ASP A 204 17.12 -6.47 5.78
CA ASP A 204 18.25 -5.61 6.16
C ASP A 204 17.80 -4.54 7.16
N ASN A 205 18.02 -4.79 8.44
CA ASN A 205 17.58 -3.89 9.51
C ASN A 205 18.28 -2.52 9.40
N ARG A 206 17.48 -1.46 9.16
CA ARG A 206 17.91 -0.07 8.95
C ARG A 206 18.90 0.12 7.79
N GLY A 207 19.03 -0.85 6.90
CA GLY A 207 19.98 -0.82 5.79
C GLY A 207 21.43 -0.98 6.21
N ARG A 208 21.70 -1.68 7.34
CA ARG A 208 23.04 -1.85 7.87
C ARG A 208 23.94 -2.65 6.92
N ILE A 209 23.42 -3.76 6.37
CA ILE A 209 24.19 -4.58 5.43
C ILE A 209 24.56 -3.75 4.21
N ALA A 210 23.59 -3.06 3.62
CA ALA A 210 23.84 -2.21 2.47
C ALA A 210 24.85 -1.09 2.76
N ARG A 211 24.82 -0.49 3.96
CA ARG A 211 25.72 0.60 4.38
C ARG A 211 27.17 0.14 4.56
N GLU A 212 27.36 -1.07 5.07
CA GLU A 212 28.69 -1.62 5.43
C GLU A 212 29.42 -2.29 4.24
N ASN A 213 28.71 -2.47 3.11
CA ASN A 213 29.24 -3.21 1.96
C ASN A 213 29.37 -2.35 0.71
N ARG A 214 29.96 -2.90 -0.36
CA ARG A 214 30.36 -2.14 -1.54
C ARG A 214 29.33 -2.23 -2.66
N THR A 215 29.09 -1.11 -3.31
CA THR A 215 28.34 -1.05 -4.56
C THR A 215 29.21 -1.57 -5.72
N ASN A 216 28.69 -2.51 -6.49
CA ASN A 216 29.32 -2.96 -7.74
C ASN A 216 28.74 -2.13 -8.90
N GLU A 217 29.56 -1.28 -9.49
CA GLU A 217 29.13 -0.33 -10.52
C GLU A 217 28.65 -1.01 -11.81
N MET A 218 29.22 -2.16 -12.18
CA MET A 218 28.78 -2.91 -13.37
C MET A 218 27.38 -3.52 -13.15
N LEU A 219 27.15 -4.11 -11.98
CA LEU A 219 25.84 -4.63 -11.59
C LEU A 219 24.81 -3.50 -11.52
N LEU A 220 25.15 -2.38 -10.88
CA LEU A 220 24.30 -1.20 -10.78
C LEU A 220 23.90 -0.68 -12.17
N SER A 221 24.85 -0.58 -13.08
CA SER A 221 24.60 -0.16 -14.45
C SER A 221 23.65 -1.11 -15.18
N LYS A 222 23.86 -2.45 -15.06
CA LYS A 222 22.95 -3.42 -15.69
C LYS A 222 21.52 -3.33 -15.14
N LEU A 223 21.37 -3.21 -13.82
CA LEU A 223 20.05 -3.05 -13.18
C LEU A 223 19.35 -1.77 -13.65
N ASN A 224 20.08 -0.67 -13.78
CA ASN A 224 19.52 0.61 -14.20
C ASN A 224 19.12 0.65 -15.68
N ASN A 225 19.70 -0.22 -16.51
CA ASN A 225 19.42 -0.32 -17.94
C ASN A 225 18.32 -1.35 -18.27
N ILE A 226 17.57 -1.84 -17.29
CA ILE A 226 16.35 -2.64 -17.55
C ILE A 226 15.36 -1.77 -18.34
N PRO A 227 14.88 -2.23 -19.53
CA PRO A 227 14.12 -1.40 -20.48
C PRO A 227 12.86 -0.76 -19.88
N HIS A 228 12.24 -1.41 -18.90
CA HIS A 228 11.07 -0.88 -18.20
C HIS A 228 11.31 0.51 -17.58
N TYR A 229 12.52 0.82 -17.15
CA TYR A 229 12.82 2.10 -16.50
C TYR A 229 12.93 3.28 -17.48
N GLU A 230 12.92 3.02 -18.77
CA GLU A 230 12.94 4.04 -19.83
C GLU A 230 11.53 4.30 -20.41
N LEU A 231 10.51 3.55 -19.99
CA LEU A 231 9.15 3.71 -20.48
C LEU A 231 8.53 5.02 -19.99
N ASP A 232 7.92 5.78 -20.89
CA ASP A 232 7.18 7.01 -20.57
C ASP A 232 5.90 6.71 -19.76
N LYS A 233 5.24 5.60 -20.09
CA LYS A 233 4.03 5.14 -19.40
C LYS A 233 4.34 3.88 -18.61
N ARG A 234 4.28 3.98 -17.30
CA ARG A 234 4.51 2.87 -16.36
C ARG A 234 3.20 2.25 -15.90
N THR A 235 3.24 0.95 -15.66
CA THR A 235 2.14 0.15 -15.16
C THR A 235 2.53 -0.47 -13.82
N SER A 236 1.60 -1.17 -13.18
CA SER A 236 1.88 -1.97 -11.99
C SER A 236 2.88 -3.08 -12.32
N LEU A 237 3.76 -3.37 -11.37
CA LEU A 237 4.77 -4.42 -11.43
C LEU A 237 4.31 -5.65 -10.64
N GLY A 238 4.58 -6.84 -11.20
CA GLY A 238 4.31 -8.13 -10.56
C GLY A 238 5.57 -8.90 -10.18
N LYS A 239 5.38 -10.04 -9.50
CA LYS A 239 6.48 -10.97 -9.15
C LYS A 239 7.16 -11.53 -10.42
N GLU A 240 6.44 -11.58 -11.53
CA GLU A 240 6.93 -12.00 -12.85
C GLU A 240 8.05 -11.11 -13.33
N PHE A 241 7.90 -9.79 -13.19
CA PHE A 241 8.93 -8.81 -13.53
C PHE A 241 10.24 -9.07 -12.77
N VAL A 242 10.14 -9.38 -11.47
CA VAL A 242 11.33 -9.68 -10.65
C VAL A 242 12.03 -10.94 -11.14
N LYS A 243 11.27 -12.00 -11.47
CA LYS A 243 11.80 -13.28 -11.95
C LYS A 243 12.43 -13.18 -13.34
N GLU A 244 11.83 -12.38 -14.22
CA GLU A 244 12.26 -12.26 -15.61
C GLU A 244 13.45 -11.30 -15.79
N TRP A 245 13.45 -10.19 -15.06
CA TRP A 245 14.41 -9.11 -15.31
C TRP A 245 15.44 -8.92 -14.19
N VAL A 246 15.05 -9.02 -12.93
CA VAL A 246 15.92 -8.63 -11.80
C VAL A 246 16.82 -9.77 -11.35
N PHE A 247 16.25 -10.94 -11.03
CA PHE A 247 17.03 -12.07 -10.52
C PHE A 247 18.05 -12.58 -11.53
N PRO A 248 17.77 -12.73 -12.84
CA PRO A 248 18.79 -13.17 -13.79
C PRO A 248 20.01 -12.24 -13.85
N ILE A 249 19.81 -10.93 -13.68
CA ILE A 249 20.91 -9.97 -13.61
C ILE A 249 21.69 -10.18 -12.31
N LEU A 250 21.03 -10.27 -11.16
CA LEU A 250 21.69 -10.49 -9.86
C LEU A 250 22.47 -11.80 -9.82
N ASP A 251 21.93 -12.87 -10.40
CA ASP A 251 22.52 -14.20 -10.43
C ASP A 251 23.73 -14.28 -11.39
N SER A 252 23.79 -13.43 -12.41
CA SER A 252 24.90 -13.36 -13.35
C SER A 252 26.20 -12.76 -12.76
N PHE A 253 26.16 -12.25 -11.52
CA PHE A 253 27.33 -11.69 -10.84
C PHE A 253 27.78 -12.58 -9.68
N GLU A 254 29.00 -13.08 -9.77
CA GLU A 254 29.69 -13.87 -8.73
C GLU A 254 30.34 -12.93 -7.69
N ILE A 255 29.51 -12.22 -6.93
CA ILE A 255 29.91 -11.35 -5.82
C ILE A 255 29.15 -11.73 -4.54
N LYS A 256 29.62 -11.25 -3.39
CA LYS A 256 28.97 -11.52 -2.11
C LYS A 256 27.52 -11.00 -2.11
N THR A 257 26.64 -11.73 -1.45
CA THR A 257 25.23 -11.34 -1.31
C THR A 257 25.08 -9.96 -0.64
N GLU A 258 25.94 -9.63 0.31
CA GLU A 258 25.96 -8.32 0.97
C GLU A 258 26.28 -7.18 -0.03
N ASP A 259 27.21 -7.41 -0.98
CA ASP A 259 27.52 -6.43 -2.03
C ASP A 259 26.36 -6.31 -3.04
N LYS A 260 25.61 -7.42 -3.30
CA LYS A 260 24.36 -7.37 -4.08
C LYS A 260 23.30 -6.53 -3.38
N ILE A 261 23.13 -6.69 -2.05
CA ILE A 261 22.21 -5.90 -1.24
C ILE A 261 22.58 -4.41 -1.30
N ALA A 262 23.87 -4.08 -1.11
CA ALA A 262 24.36 -2.71 -1.21
C ALA A 262 24.09 -2.10 -2.59
N THR A 263 24.42 -2.83 -3.65
CA THR A 263 24.22 -2.39 -5.04
C THR A 263 22.74 -2.22 -5.37
N TYR A 264 21.90 -3.18 -4.96
CA TYR A 264 20.46 -3.11 -5.22
C TYR A 264 19.79 -1.96 -4.46
N THR A 265 20.23 -1.65 -3.24
CA THR A 265 19.76 -0.48 -2.48
C THR A 265 20.08 0.81 -3.23
N GLN A 266 21.28 0.95 -3.82
CA GLN A 266 21.61 2.12 -4.65
C GLN A 266 20.75 2.19 -5.92
N HIS A 267 20.49 1.04 -6.57
CA HIS A 267 19.58 0.96 -7.71
C HIS A 267 18.18 1.49 -7.35
N ILE A 268 17.58 0.99 -6.27
CA ILE A 268 16.28 1.48 -5.78
C ILE A 268 16.30 2.99 -5.57
N ALA A 269 17.31 3.50 -4.87
CA ALA A 269 17.43 4.91 -4.55
C ALA A 269 17.52 5.79 -5.81
N GLN A 270 18.30 5.36 -6.80
CA GLN A 270 18.43 6.06 -8.09
C GLN A 270 17.12 6.07 -8.86
N GLN A 271 16.42 4.92 -8.95
CA GLN A 271 15.14 4.85 -9.64
C GLN A 271 14.10 5.74 -8.96
N ILE A 272 13.98 5.68 -7.64
CA ILE A 272 13.00 6.50 -6.89
C ILE A 272 13.29 8.00 -7.08
N ALA A 273 14.54 8.43 -6.95
CA ALA A 273 14.90 9.85 -7.08
C ALA A 273 14.53 10.47 -8.43
N LYS A 274 14.39 9.67 -9.50
CA LYS A 274 13.95 10.14 -10.81
C LYS A 274 12.48 10.61 -10.83
N HIS A 275 11.64 10.09 -9.93
CA HIS A 275 10.19 10.24 -9.96
C HIS A 275 9.61 11.14 -8.88
N LEU A 276 10.42 11.51 -7.87
CA LEU A 276 9.95 12.37 -6.79
C LEU A 276 9.94 13.85 -7.17
N LYS A 277 8.92 14.56 -6.67
CA LYS A 277 8.74 16.01 -6.85
C LYS A 277 8.35 16.64 -5.52
N GLY A 278 8.91 17.81 -5.23
CA GLY A 278 8.51 18.63 -4.10
C GLY A 278 8.64 17.94 -2.73
N LYS A 279 7.67 18.18 -1.86
CA LYS A 279 7.57 17.61 -0.52
C LYS A 279 6.94 16.21 -0.61
N VAL A 280 7.63 15.19 -0.13
CA VAL A 280 7.26 13.78 -0.31
C VAL A 280 6.91 13.13 1.03
N LEU A 281 5.72 12.56 1.14
CA LEU A 281 5.35 11.66 2.23
C LEU A 281 5.89 10.26 1.91
N VAL A 282 6.68 9.66 2.81
CA VAL A 282 7.24 8.31 2.63
C VAL A 282 6.59 7.34 3.61
N THR A 283 6.02 6.25 3.12
CA THR A 283 5.34 5.21 3.90
C THR A 283 5.77 3.80 3.48
N GLY A 284 5.23 2.77 4.14
CA GLY A 284 5.59 1.37 3.92
C GLY A 284 6.87 0.97 4.65
N GLY A 285 7.08 -0.33 4.86
CA GLY A 285 8.16 -0.87 5.70
C GLY A 285 9.58 -0.45 5.30
N GLY A 286 9.80 -0.15 4.01
CA GLY A 286 11.09 0.39 3.54
C GLY A 286 11.42 1.79 4.06
N ALA A 287 10.45 2.52 4.63
CA ALA A 287 10.69 3.80 5.31
C ALA A 287 11.61 3.68 6.54
N TYR A 288 11.69 2.48 7.14
CA TYR A 288 12.61 2.18 8.23
C TYR A 288 14.04 1.85 7.77
N ASN A 289 14.25 1.66 6.47
CA ASN A 289 15.59 1.46 5.91
C ASN A 289 16.31 2.81 5.79
N GLU A 290 16.98 3.21 6.86
CA GLU A 290 17.65 4.51 6.97
C GLU A 290 18.68 4.73 5.84
N PHE A 291 19.42 3.68 5.47
CA PHE A 291 20.41 3.81 4.41
C PHE A 291 19.77 4.01 3.03
N LEU A 292 18.63 3.36 2.75
CA LEU A 292 17.86 3.61 1.54
C LEU A 292 17.35 5.07 1.51
N ILE A 293 16.79 5.55 2.62
CA ILE A 293 16.31 6.93 2.73
C ILE A 293 17.45 7.93 2.52
N ASP A 294 18.61 7.71 3.16
CA ASP A 294 19.81 8.55 2.97
C ASP A 294 20.30 8.53 1.52
N SER A 295 20.26 7.35 0.87
CA SER A 295 20.64 7.19 -0.53
C SER A 295 19.68 7.94 -1.46
N ILE A 296 18.36 7.87 -1.21
CA ILE A 296 17.37 8.65 -1.99
C ILE A 296 17.65 10.16 -1.82
N ARG A 297 17.89 10.64 -0.59
CA ARG A 297 18.23 12.05 -0.32
C ARG A 297 19.47 12.49 -1.10
N LYS A 298 20.51 11.66 -1.10
CA LYS A 298 21.73 11.91 -1.86
C LYS A 298 21.44 12.13 -3.34
N TYR A 299 20.73 11.22 -3.99
CA TYR A 299 20.43 11.34 -5.42
C TYR A 299 19.45 12.47 -5.76
N LEU A 300 18.57 12.85 -4.85
CA LEU A 300 17.76 14.06 -4.99
C LEU A 300 18.61 15.33 -4.92
N GLY A 301 19.63 15.37 -4.06
CA GLY A 301 20.59 16.47 -3.96
C GLY A 301 21.46 16.64 -5.20
N GLU A 302 21.93 15.52 -5.78
CA GLU A 302 22.73 15.52 -7.01
C GLU A 302 21.92 16.02 -8.23
N LYS A 303 20.61 15.79 -8.24
CA LYS A 303 19.70 16.23 -9.31
C LYS A 303 19.36 17.72 -9.24
N SER A 304 19.40 18.32 -8.05
CA SER A 304 19.17 19.76 -7.90
C SER A 304 20.47 20.50 -8.12
N SER A 305 20.62 21.16 -9.27
CA SER A 305 21.77 21.99 -9.67
C SER A 305 22.02 23.23 -8.79
N LEU A 306 21.44 23.30 -7.62
CA LEU A 306 21.55 24.35 -6.62
C LEU A 306 21.91 23.73 -5.29
N ASP A 307 22.93 24.24 -4.60
CA ASP A 307 23.39 23.88 -3.25
C ASP A 307 22.25 23.81 -2.21
N LYS A 308 21.41 22.78 -2.30
CA LYS A 308 20.43 22.50 -1.24
C LYS A 308 21.18 21.91 -0.06
N LYS A 309 21.23 22.65 1.04
CA LYS A 309 21.77 22.16 2.30
C LYS A 309 21.02 20.90 2.73
N LYS A 310 21.68 19.98 3.41
CA LYS A 310 21.10 18.72 3.94
C LYS A 310 19.75 18.94 4.65
N ALA A 311 19.60 20.06 5.36
CA ALA A 311 18.36 20.44 6.04
C ALA A 311 17.16 20.68 5.09
N ASP A 312 17.40 21.09 3.84
CA ASP A 312 16.32 21.28 2.86
C ASP A 312 15.90 19.95 2.20
N LEU A 313 16.83 19.00 2.08
CA LEU A 313 16.52 17.62 1.63
C LEU A 313 15.71 16.85 2.68
N ASP A 314 15.98 17.08 3.96
CA ASP A 314 15.19 16.49 5.06
C ASP A 314 13.76 17.02 5.09
N LYS A 315 13.55 18.27 4.67
CA LYS A 315 12.20 18.83 4.48
C LYS A 315 11.48 18.28 3.25
N GLN A 316 12.21 17.76 2.26
CA GLN A 316 11.61 17.19 1.05
C GLN A 316 11.08 15.77 1.30
N LEU A 317 11.80 14.90 2.03
CA LEU A 317 11.35 13.56 2.42
C LEU A 317 10.84 13.59 3.86
N VAL A 318 9.54 13.45 4.02
CA VAL A 318 8.88 13.39 5.32
C VAL A 318 8.57 11.94 5.67
N ILE A 319 9.24 11.43 6.70
CA ILE A 319 8.95 10.14 7.30
C ILE A 319 7.95 10.40 8.43
N PRO A 320 6.71 9.92 8.33
CA PRO A 320 5.71 10.17 9.35
C PRO A 320 5.91 9.30 10.59
N ASN A 321 4.97 9.37 11.53
CA ASN A 321 4.98 8.50 12.69
C ASN A 321 4.75 7.03 12.29
N HIS A 322 5.07 6.11 13.21
CA HIS A 322 4.92 4.66 13.03
C HIS A 322 3.52 4.24 12.57
N TRP A 323 2.45 4.83 13.14
CA TRP A 323 1.08 4.50 12.77
C TRP A 323 0.81 4.72 11.28
N LEU A 324 1.25 5.83 10.72
CA LEU A 324 1.02 6.13 9.31
C LEU A 324 1.94 5.32 8.39
N ILE A 325 3.14 4.95 8.82
CA ILE A 325 4.02 4.07 8.06
C ILE A 325 3.37 2.68 7.88
N GLU A 326 2.87 2.10 8.97
CA GLU A 326 2.37 0.72 8.99
C GLU A 326 0.92 0.61 8.52
N TYR A 327 0.05 1.55 8.94
CA TYR A 327 -1.39 1.40 8.79
C TYR A 327 -2.02 2.39 7.80
N LYS A 328 -1.23 3.00 6.92
CA LYS A 328 -1.74 3.92 5.89
C LYS A 328 -2.85 3.29 5.05
N GLU A 329 -2.70 2.04 4.64
CA GLU A 329 -3.70 1.37 3.82
C GLU A 329 -5.00 1.15 4.60
N ALA A 330 -4.92 0.67 5.84
CA ALA A 330 -6.09 0.51 6.71
C ALA A 330 -6.79 1.85 6.98
N LEU A 331 -6.05 2.95 7.21
CA LEU A 331 -6.58 4.31 7.30
C LEU A 331 -7.33 4.71 6.02
N ILE A 332 -6.75 4.43 4.86
CA ILE A 332 -7.38 4.81 3.59
C ILE A 332 -8.63 3.97 3.35
N PHE A 333 -8.64 2.67 3.64
CA PHE A 333 -9.88 1.89 3.53
C PHE A 333 -10.96 2.37 4.51
N ALA A 334 -10.61 2.77 5.75
CA ALA A 334 -11.53 3.45 6.64
C ALA A 334 -12.11 4.72 6.00
N PHE A 335 -11.26 5.53 5.36
CA PHE A 335 -11.67 6.74 4.66
C PHE A 335 -12.56 6.46 3.43
N LEU A 336 -12.27 5.41 2.63
CA LEU A 336 -13.14 4.97 1.54
C LEU A 336 -14.54 4.61 2.06
N GLY A 337 -14.63 3.98 3.23
CA GLY A 337 -15.89 3.71 3.92
C GLY A 337 -16.63 5.00 4.28
N VAL A 338 -15.95 6.01 4.84
CA VAL A 338 -16.54 7.33 5.15
C VAL A 338 -17.11 7.97 3.87
N ARG A 339 -16.32 8.01 2.79
CA ARG A 339 -16.79 8.56 1.50
C ARG A 339 -17.99 7.79 0.95
N ARG A 340 -18.00 6.45 1.12
CA ARG A 340 -19.14 5.61 0.70
C ARG A 340 -20.42 5.96 1.44
N VAL A 341 -20.36 6.15 2.77
CA VAL A 341 -21.51 6.57 3.60
C VAL A 341 -22.00 7.95 3.17
N ARG A 342 -21.07 8.85 2.87
CA ARG A 342 -21.36 10.22 2.40
C ARG A 342 -21.81 10.29 0.95
N ARG A 343 -21.80 9.17 0.22
CA ARG A 343 -22.08 9.07 -1.23
C ARG A 343 -21.15 9.93 -2.10
N GLU A 344 -19.92 10.05 -1.69
CA GLU A 344 -18.86 10.78 -2.37
C GLU A 344 -18.00 9.83 -3.20
N VAL A 345 -17.37 10.36 -4.26
CA VAL A 345 -16.40 9.61 -5.08
C VAL A 345 -15.30 9.04 -4.18
N ASN A 346 -15.04 7.73 -4.27
CA ASN A 346 -13.97 7.04 -3.55
C ASN A 346 -13.06 6.19 -4.46
N CYS A 347 -13.29 6.26 -5.76
CA CYS A 347 -12.43 5.64 -6.77
C CYS A 347 -12.27 6.59 -7.97
N LEU A 348 -11.01 6.87 -8.34
CA LEU A 348 -10.64 7.86 -9.37
C LEU A 348 -10.37 7.19 -10.72
N LYS A 349 -11.13 7.56 -11.75
CA LYS A 349 -10.96 7.05 -13.12
C LYS A 349 -9.59 7.36 -13.72
N ASP A 350 -9.00 8.50 -13.38
CA ASP A 350 -7.69 8.91 -13.91
C ASP A 350 -6.56 8.00 -13.40
N VAL A 351 -6.81 7.30 -12.29
CA VAL A 351 -5.87 6.33 -11.70
C VAL A 351 -6.13 4.91 -12.20
N THR A 352 -7.40 4.51 -12.23
CA THR A 352 -7.77 3.12 -12.55
C THR A 352 -8.05 2.85 -14.02
N GLY A 353 -8.26 3.91 -14.80
CA GLY A 353 -8.64 3.82 -16.20
C GLY A 353 -10.14 3.52 -16.43
N ALA A 354 -10.97 3.59 -15.41
CA ALA A 354 -12.43 3.45 -15.54
C ALA A 354 -13.03 4.58 -16.37
N ARG A 355 -14.21 4.32 -16.97
CA ARG A 355 -14.90 5.34 -17.80
C ARG A 355 -15.40 6.55 -17.02
N LYS A 356 -15.56 6.46 -15.70
CA LYS A 356 -15.94 7.56 -14.78
C LYS A 356 -15.48 7.30 -13.36
N ASP A 357 -15.41 8.36 -12.55
CA ASP A 357 -15.25 8.26 -11.13
C ASP A 357 -16.43 7.53 -10.49
N SER A 358 -16.19 6.81 -9.41
CA SER A 358 -17.23 6.01 -8.77
C SER A 358 -17.22 6.13 -7.25
N CYS A 359 -18.38 5.82 -6.66
CA CYS A 359 -18.57 5.66 -5.23
C CYS A 359 -18.81 4.17 -4.95
N SER A 360 -17.71 3.43 -4.79
CA SER A 360 -17.70 1.97 -4.64
C SER A 360 -17.96 1.55 -3.18
N GLY A 361 -18.37 0.28 -3.01
CA GLY A 361 -18.55 -0.35 -1.72
C GLY A 361 -19.98 -0.86 -1.49
N ALA A 362 -20.11 -2.15 -1.18
CA ALA A 362 -21.34 -2.74 -0.67
C ALA A 362 -21.46 -2.44 0.84
N ILE A 363 -22.66 -2.26 1.34
CA ILE A 363 -22.95 -1.97 2.75
C ILE A 363 -23.82 -3.07 3.33
N VAL A 364 -23.38 -3.69 4.40
CA VAL A 364 -24.19 -4.54 5.28
C VAL A 364 -24.57 -3.68 6.50
N TYR A 365 -25.84 -3.39 6.62
CA TYR A 365 -26.35 -2.68 7.79
C TYR A 365 -26.60 -3.65 8.94
N TYR A 366 -26.07 -3.33 10.11
CA TYR A 366 -26.42 -4.01 11.35
C TYR A 366 -27.36 -3.10 12.16
N SER A 367 -28.58 -3.54 12.37
CA SER A 367 -29.54 -2.83 13.24
C SER A 367 -29.35 -3.30 14.68
N LYS A 368 -29.10 -2.35 15.58
CA LYS A 368 -29.11 -2.59 17.03
C LYS A 368 -30.54 -2.74 17.53
#